data_978ca9999b1d49c026d51d3661e9bff2
#
_entry.id   978ca9999b1d49c026d51d3661e9bff2
#
_cell.length_a   1.000
_cell.length_b   1.000
_cell.length_c   1.000
_cell.angle_alpha   90.00
_cell.angle_beta   90.00
_cell.angle_gamma   90.00
#
_symmetry.space_group_name_H-M   'P 1'
#
loop_
_entity.id
_entity.type
_entity.pdbx_description
1 polymer ?
#
loop_
_entity_poly.entity_id
_entity_poly.type
_entity_poly.pdbx_seq_one_letter_code
_entity_poly.pdbx_strand_id
1 'polypeptide(L)'
;MEEGMKYLTIALAKGRLAKQTLALLEQTGITCEEMKDKDTRKLIFVNEELGLKFFLSKTSDVPTYVEYGAADIGVVGSDTILEEGRKILEVLDLGLGKCRMCVAGPASARELLQKNEIIRVASKYPKIAKDYFYNKKHQTVEIVKLNGSVELAPIVGLSEVIVDIVETGSTLKENGLEVLEEICPLSARVVVNEASMKMQRERITKIVKDLKQALNE
;
A
#
# COMPACT_ATOMS: atom_id res chain seq x y z
N MET A 1 21.93 14.47 -32.48
CA MET A 1 21.04 14.73 -31.33
C MET A 1 21.44 13.75 -30.27
N GLU A 2 22.08 14.22 -29.22
CA GLU A 2 22.37 13.38 -28.05
C GLU A 2 21.04 12.89 -27.51
N GLU A 3 20.81 11.58 -27.52
CA GLU A 3 19.72 10.99 -26.74
C GLU A 3 20.04 11.25 -25.28
N GLY A 4 19.45 12.31 -24.71
CA GLY A 4 19.59 12.62 -23.31
C GLY A 4 19.19 11.40 -22.49
N MET A 5 20.01 11.01 -21.52
CA MET A 5 19.79 9.87 -20.65
C MET A 5 18.37 9.89 -20.11
N LYS A 6 17.53 8.92 -20.53
CA LYS A 6 16.15 8.82 -20.08
C LYS A 6 16.15 8.41 -18.62
N TYR A 7 15.73 9.33 -17.74
CA TYR A 7 15.59 9.04 -16.31
C TYR A 7 14.53 7.95 -16.07
N LEU A 8 14.82 7.08 -15.13
CA LEU A 8 13.83 6.16 -14.57
C LEU A 8 13.27 6.79 -13.30
N THR A 9 11.96 6.93 -13.23
CA THR A 9 11.27 7.66 -12.15
C THR A 9 10.67 6.70 -11.14
N ILE A 10 10.94 6.91 -9.85
CA ILE A 10 10.49 6.10 -8.73
C ILE A 10 9.56 6.92 -7.84
N ALA A 11 8.32 6.48 -7.68
CA ALA A 11 7.34 7.06 -6.76
C ALA A 11 7.32 6.31 -5.43
N LEU A 12 7.46 7.03 -4.31
CA LEU A 12 7.43 6.47 -2.97
C LEU A 12 6.25 7.04 -2.18
N ALA A 13 5.58 6.19 -1.41
CA ALA A 13 4.57 6.61 -0.44
C ALA A 13 5.21 7.36 0.72
N LYS A 14 4.77 8.61 1.01
CA LYS A 14 5.27 9.42 2.14
C LYS A 14 5.19 8.68 3.47
N GLY A 15 6.14 8.94 4.36
CA GLY A 15 6.13 8.46 5.74
C GLY A 15 7.12 7.33 6.02
N ARG A 16 6.75 6.42 6.92
CA ARG A 16 7.61 5.32 7.40
C ARG A 16 8.11 4.43 6.24
N LEU A 17 7.21 4.09 5.32
CA LEU A 17 7.53 3.22 4.20
C LEU A 17 8.60 3.83 3.26
N ALA A 18 8.51 5.14 2.95
CA ALA A 18 9.53 5.80 2.14
C ALA A 18 10.92 5.69 2.79
N LYS A 19 11.01 5.93 4.11
CA LYS A 19 12.29 5.84 4.83
C LYS A 19 12.87 4.42 4.78
N GLN A 20 12.05 3.41 5.02
CA GLN A 20 12.48 2.00 4.96
C GLN A 20 12.92 1.61 3.54
N THR A 21 12.16 2.05 2.53
CA THR A 21 12.49 1.76 1.13
C THR A 21 13.79 2.45 0.71
N LEU A 22 13.99 3.71 1.10
CA LEU A 22 15.24 4.42 0.80
C LEU A 22 16.44 3.74 1.46
N ALA A 23 16.33 3.32 2.71
CA ALA A 23 17.40 2.59 3.40
C ALA A 23 17.72 1.25 2.68
N LEU A 24 16.72 0.56 2.15
CA LEU A 24 16.93 -0.66 1.36
C LEU A 24 17.58 -0.35 0.00
N LEU A 25 17.16 0.71 -0.67
CA LEU A 25 17.78 1.16 -1.92
C LEU A 25 19.25 1.55 -1.72
N GLU A 26 19.58 2.22 -0.61
CA GLU A 26 20.97 2.56 -0.27
C GLU A 26 21.88 1.32 -0.16
N GLN A 27 21.37 0.21 0.37
CA GLN A 27 22.11 -1.06 0.44
C GLN A 27 22.42 -1.62 -0.95
N THR A 28 21.64 -1.27 -1.96
CA THR A 28 21.87 -1.66 -3.36
C THR A 28 22.73 -0.64 -4.13
N GLY A 29 23.26 0.39 -3.46
CA GLY A 29 24.01 1.48 -4.09
C GLY A 29 23.14 2.56 -4.75
N ILE A 30 21.82 2.50 -4.58
CA ILE A 30 20.89 3.51 -5.10
C ILE A 30 20.66 4.56 -4.02
N THR A 31 21.28 5.73 -4.18
CA THR A 31 21.17 6.84 -3.24
C THR A 31 20.51 8.06 -3.87
N CYS A 32 19.96 8.93 -3.05
CA CYS A 32 19.51 10.26 -3.44
C CYS A 32 19.74 11.23 -2.28
N GLU A 33 20.91 11.89 -2.28
CA GLU A 33 21.34 12.77 -1.18
C GLU A 33 20.35 13.92 -0.95
N GLU A 34 19.75 14.45 -2.01
CA GLU A 34 18.74 15.52 -1.90
C GLU A 34 17.51 15.13 -1.06
N MET A 35 17.19 13.83 -0.97
CA MET A 35 16.06 13.35 -0.15
C MET A 35 16.35 13.28 1.35
N LYS A 36 17.61 13.44 1.75
CA LYS A 36 18.05 13.47 3.16
C LYS A 36 17.78 14.82 3.82
N ASP A 37 17.66 15.88 3.02
CA ASP A 37 17.31 17.22 3.51
C ASP A 37 15.85 17.26 3.93
N LYS A 38 15.59 17.39 5.25
CA LYS A 38 14.25 17.42 5.84
C LYS A 38 13.52 18.74 5.63
N ASP A 39 14.25 19.80 5.35
CA ASP A 39 13.70 21.16 5.21
C ASP A 39 13.41 21.52 3.75
N THR A 40 13.73 20.61 2.83
CA THR A 40 13.48 20.83 1.41
C THR A 40 11.99 20.85 1.07
N ARG A 41 11.62 21.79 0.20
CA ARG A 41 10.29 21.87 -0.43
C ARG A 41 10.27 21.30 -1.85
N LYS A 42 11.38 20.69 -2.29
CA LYS A 42 11.44 20.02 -3.59
C LYS A 42 10.42 18.89 -3.65
N LEU A 43 9.81 18.73 -4.82
CA LEU A 43 8.86 17.67 -5.10
C LEU A 43 9.51 16.52 -5.88
N ILE A 44 10.55 16.83 -6.65
CA ILE A 44 11.31 15.87 -7.46
C ILE A 44 12.76 15.94 -7.04
N PHE A 45 13.36 14.80 -6.84
CA PHE A 45 14.75 14.60 -6.44
C PHE A 45 15.46 13.81 -7.54
N VAL A 46 16.70 14.19 -7.84
CA VAL A 46 17.43 13.63 -8.98
C VAL A 46 18.76 13.07 -8.53
N ASN A 47 19.09 11.87 -9.00
CA ASN A 47 20.43 11.34 -9.01
C ASN A 47 20.88 11.27 -10.47
N GLU A 48 21.70 12.25 -10.88
CA GLU A 48 22.20 12.37 -12.26
C GLU A 48 23.09 11.20 -12.66
N GLU A 49 23.94 10.74 -11.75
CA GLU A 49 24.90 9.66 -11.98
C GLU A 49 24.20 8.35 -12.34
N LEU A 50 23.13 8.02 -11.60
CA LEU A 50 22.35 6.80 -11.82
C LEU A 50 21.22 6.98 -12.85
N GLY A 51 20.96 8.21 -13.29
CA GLY A 51 19.84 8.54 -14.16
C GLY A 51 18.50 8.22 -13.51
N LEU A 52 18.36 8.51 -12.21
CA LEU A 52 17.15 8.23 -11.44
C LEU A 52 16.48 9.53 -10.99
N LYS A 53 15.16 9.51 -10.98
CA LYS A 53 14.31 10.55 -10.36
C LYS A 53 13.45 9.92 -9.29
N PHE A 54 13.21 10.66 -8.21
CA PHE A 54 12.34 10.25 -7.12
C PHE A 54 11.33 11.33 -6.81
N PHE A 55 10.16 10.94 -6.40
CA PHE A 55 9.22 11.83 -5.75
C PHE A 55 8.41 11.12 -4.68
N LEU A 56 7.88 11.92 -3.73
CA LEU A 56 7.06 11.44 -2.63
C LEU A 56 5.61 11.87 -2.84
N SER A 57 4.67 10.94 -2.78
CA SER A 57 3.23 11.23 -2.88
C SER A 57 2.44 10.63 -1.73
N LYS A 58 1.13 10.91 -1.70
CA LYS A 58 0.21 10.18 -0.83
C LYS A 58 0.18 8.70 -1.26
N THR A 59 0.01 7.80 -0.30
CA THR A 59 0.00 6.35 -0.56
C THR A 59 -1.03 5.97 -1.63
N SER A 60 -2.25 6.51 -1.54
CA SER A 60 -3.32 6.27 -2.51
C SER A 60 -3.00 6.71 -3.94
N ASP A 61 -2.09 7.65 -4.13
CA ASP A 61 -1.81 8.25 -5.43
C ASP A 61 -0.67 7.52 -6.16
N VAL A 62 0.20 6.78 -5.45
CA VAL A 62 1.33 6.04 -6.06
C VAL A 62 0.87 5.12 -7.19
N PRO A 63 -0.16 4.27 -7.03
CA PRO A 63 -0.63 3.42 -8.13
C PRO A 63 -1.07 4.20 -9.37
N THR A 64 -1.69 5.37 -9.18
CA THR A 64 -2.10 6.25 -10.28
C THR A 64 -0.90 6.79 -11.05
N TYR A 65 0.13 7.30 -10.34
CA TYR A 65 1.35 7.78 -11.02
C TYR A 65 2.04 6.67 -11.81
N VAL A 66 2.04 5.44 -11.30
CA VAL A 66 2.63 4.29 -11.98
C VAL A 66 1.77 3.88 -13.19
N GLU A 67 0.45 3.76 -13.04
CA GLU A 67 -0.44 3.39 -14.14
C GLU A 67 -0.32 4.34 -15.34
N TYR A 68 -0.29 5.65 -15.08
CA TYR A 68 -0.17 6.67 -16.13
C TYR A 68 1.26 6.90 -16.64
N GLY A 69 2.25 6.17 -16.14
CA GLY A 69 3.65 6.29 -16.58
C GLY A 69 4.35 7.57 -16.16
N ALA A 70 3.78 8.33 -15.21
CA ALA A 70 4.46 9.45 -14.57
C ALA A 70 5.56 8.95 -13.61
N ALA A 71 5.43 7.73 -13.11
CA ALA A 71 6.47 6.95 -12.49
C ALA A 71 6.62 5.61 -13.22
N ASP A 72 7.86 5.18 -13.41
CA ASP A 72 8.18 3.87 -13.98
C ASP A 72 8.02 2.76 -12.93
N ILE A 73 8.45 3.07 -11.70
CA ILE A 73 8.41 2.20 -10.52
C ILE A 73 7.68 2.91 -9.40
N GLY A 74 6.92 2.17 -8.59
CA GLY A 74 6.33 2.65 -7.35
C GLY A 74 6.61 1.69 -6.19
N VAL A 75 6.61 2.22 -4.96
CA VAL A 75 6.62 1.41 -3.74
C VAL A 75 5.44 1.80 -2.88
N VAL A 76 4.56 0.84 -2.60
CA VAL A 76 3.28 1.07 -1.93
C VAL A 76 2.83 -0.20 -1.20
N GLY A 77 1.98 -0.07 -0.19
CA GLY A 77 1.37 -1.21 0.49
C GLY A 77 0.40 -1.99 -0.41
N SER A 78 0.34 -3.30 -0.23
CA SER A 78 -0.58 -4.17 -0.97
C SER A 78 -2.06 -3.85 -0.70
N ASP A 79 -2.39 -3.28 0.46
CA ASP A 79 -3.71 -2.71 0.77
C ASP A 79 -4.15 -1.68 -0.27
N THR A 80 -3.26 -0.76 -0.60
CA THR A 80 -3.52 0.29 -1.59
C THR A 80 -3.63 -0.28 -3.01
N ILE A 81 -2.81 -1.27 -3.36
CA ILE A 81 -2.91 -1.94 -4.67
C ILE A 81 -4.27 -2.61 -4.83
N LEU A 82 -4.71 -3.34 -3.80
CA LEU A 82 -6.01 -4.04 -3.79
C LEU A 82 -7.18 -3.05 -3.84
N GLU A 83 -7.12 -1.98 -3.05
CA GLU A 83 -8.19 -0.99 -2.96
C GLU A 83 -8.31 -0.18 -4.26
N GLU A 84 -7.20 0.35 -4.78
CA GLU A 84 -7.21 1.16 -6.00
C GLU A 84 -7.50 0.31 -7.25
N GLY A 85 -6.98 -0.93 -7.31
CA GLY A 85 -7.20 -1.86 -8.41
C GLY A 85 -6.74 -1.34 -9.76
N ARG A 86 -5.63 -0.60 -9.77
CA ARG A 86 -5.03 -0.02 -10.96
C ARG A 86 -4.32 -1.07 -11.81
N LYS A 87 -4.18 -0.79 -13.09
CA LYS A 87 -3.48 -1.65 -14.04
C LYS A 87 -1.97 -1.43 -13.97
N ILE A 88 -1.33 -2.10 -13.03
CA ILE A 88 0.11 -2.03 -12.75
C ILE A 88 0.65 -3.44 -12.51
N LEU A 89 1.96 -3.64 -12.69
CA LEU A 89 2.63 -4.91 -12.44
C LEU A 89 3.20 -4.92 -11.03
N GLU A 90 2.75 -5.84 -10.18
CA GLU A 90 3.38 -6.14 -8.90
C GLU A 90 4.54 -7.10 -9.13
N VAL A 91 5.78 -6.69 -8.83
CA VAL A 91 6.99 -7.43 -9.22
C VAL A 91 7.83 -7.94 -8.05
N LEU A 92 7.69 -7.37 -6.86
CA LEU A 92 8.44 -7.79 -5.67
C LEU A 92 7.68 -7.47 -4.38
N ASP A 93 7.62 -8.44 -3.47
CA ASP A 93 7.25 -8.23 -2.07
C ASP A 93 8.50 -7.82 -1.28
N LEU A 94 8.51 -6.62 -0.71
CA LEU A 94 9.60 -6.12 0.11
C LEU A 94 9.58 -6.66 1.54
N GLY A 95 8.49 -7.29 1.98
CA GLY A 95 8.34 -7.76 3.35
C GLY A 95 8.38 -6.65 4.41
N LEU A 96 8.34 -5.39 4.00
CA LEU A 96 8.32 -4.22 4.88
C LEU A 96 6.89 -3.89 5.31
N GLY A 97 6.72 -3.35 6.52
CA GLY A 97 5.42 -2.91 7.03
C GLY A 97 4.39 -4.04 7.10
N LYS A 98 4.81 -5.26 7.45
CA LYS A 98 3.91 -6.43 7.55
C LYS A 98 2.76 -6.15 8.51
N CYS A 99 1.56 -6.36 8.03
CA CYS A 99 0.31 -6.25 8.76
C CYS A 99 -0.73 -7.17 8.09
N ARG A 100 -2.00 -7.03 8.46
CA ARG A 100 -3.06 -7.83 7.87
C ARG A 100 -4.34 -7.02 7.73
N MET A 101 -5.13 -7.28 6.71
CA MET A 101 -6.48 -6.78 6.56
C MET A 101 -7.41 -7.69 7.35
N CYS A 102 -8.25 -7.10 8.21
CA CYS A 102 -9.13 -7.87 9.09
C CYS A 102 -10.55 -7.30 9.10
N VAL A 103 -11.50 -8.17 9.38
CA VAL A 103 -12.81 -7.78 9.94
C VAL A 103 -12.63 -7.68 11.44
N ALA A 104 -13.00 -6.56 12.05
CA ALA A 104 -12.91 -6.34 13.49
C ALA A 104 -14.20 -5.71 14.01
N GLY A 105 -14.46 -5.88 15.30
CA GLY A 105 -15.66 -5.36 15.94
C GLY A 105 -15.76 -5.82 17.39
N PRO A 106 -16.87 -5.51 18.08
CA PRO A 106 -17.14 -6.08 19.41
C PRO A 106 -17.33 -7.60 19.32
N ALA A 107 -16.98 -8.34 20.38
CA ALA A 107 -17.09 -9.80 20.41
C ALA A 107 -18.50 -10.30 20.06
N SER A 108 -19.55 -9.55 20.43
CA SER A 108 -20.94 -9.87 20.10
C SER A 108 -21.24 -9.88 18.59
N ALA A 109 -20.44 -9.19 17.78
CA ALA A 109 -20.64 -9.16 16.34
C ALA A 109 -20.23 -10.48 15.62
N ARG A 110 -19.54 -11.41 16.31
CA ARG A 110 -19.23 -12.74 15.74
C ARG A 110 -20.45 -13.50 15.28
N GLU A 111 -21.55 -13.45 16.04
CA GLU A 111 -22.79 -14.10 15.67
C GLU A 111 -23.43 -13.46 14.43
N LEU A 112 -23.32 -12.13 14.28
CA LEU A 112 -23.86 -11.41 13.14
C LEU A 112 -23.17 -11.80 11.83
N LEU A 113 -21.86 -12.09 11.89
CA LEU A 113 -21.08 -12.54 10.72
C LEU A 113 -21.46 -13.95 10.25
N GLN A 114 -22.17 -14.74 11.06
CA GLN A 114 -22.66 -16.08 10.73
C GLN A 114 -24.12 -16.09 10.25
N LYS A 115 -24.84 -14.99 10.49
CA LYS A 115 -26.23 -14.84 10.09
C LYS A 115 -26.31 -14.17 8.72
N ASN A 116 -27.31 -14.54 7.92
CA ASN A 116 -27.61 -13.88 6.63
C ASN A 116 -28.34 -12.54 6.81
N GLU A 117 -28.05 -11.81 7.87
CA GLU A 117 -28.59 -10.49 8.11
C GLU A 117 -27.70 -9.43 7.41
N ILE A 118 -28.32 -8.35 6.94
CA ILE A 118 -27.58 -7.23 6.38
C ILE A 118 -26.94 -6.46 7.53
N ILE A 119 -25.61 -6.39 7.54
CA ILE A 119 -24.83 -5.64 8.51
C ILE A 119 -24.14 -4.45 7.84
N ARG A 120 -23.88 -3.40 8.61
CA ARG A 120 -23.10 -2.24 8.18
C ARG A 120 -21.62 -2.49 8.48
N VAL A 121 -20.79 -2.25 7.50
CA VAL A 121 -19.32 -2.42 7.56
C VAL A 121 -18.66 -1.08 7.31
N ALA A 122 -18.05 -0.47 8.31
CA ALA A 122 -17.28 0.76 8.11
C ALA A 122 -15.85 0.45 7.69
N SER A 123 -15.35 1.15 6.69
CA SER A 123 -13.99 0.93 6.19
C SER A 123 -13.42 2.14 5.45
N LYS A 124 -12.10 2.27 5.52
CA LYS A 124 -11.33 3.09 4.58
C LYS A 124 -11.11 2.37 3.23
N TYR A 125 -11.35 1.08 3.19
CA TYR A 125 -11.09 0.16 2.07
C TYR A 125 -12.40 -0.47 1.56
N PRO A 126 -13.33 0.33 0.98
CA PRO A 126 -14.65 -0.14 0.56
C PRO A 126 -14.59 -1.24 -0.50
N LYS A 127 -13.61 -1.21 -1.42
CA LYS A 127 -13.47 -2.23 -2.45
C LYS A 127 -13.02 -3.57 -1.87
N ILE A 128 -12.03 -3.57 -0.97
CA ILE A 128 -11.56 -4.77 -0.27
C ILE A 128 -12.69 -5.36 0.57
N ALA A 129 -13.39 -4.50 1.33
CA ALA A 129 -14.52 -4.93 2.15
C ALA A 129 -15.63 -5.56 1.30
N LYS A 130 -16.00 -4.91 0.19
CA LYS A 130 -17.00 -5.42 -0.75
C LYS A 130 -16.57 -6.76 -1.35
N ASP A 131 -15.33 -6.88 -1.82
CA ASP A 131 -14.82 -8.11 -2.41
C ASP A 131 -14.87 -9.27 -1.40
N TYR A 132 -14.47 -9.00 -0.16
CA TYR A 132 -14.50 -10.00 0.90
C TYR A 132 -15.91 -10.48 1.21
N PHE A 133 -16.85 -9.58 1.49
CA PHE A 133 -18.20 -9.97 1.89
C PHE A 133 -19.00 -10.53 0.72
N TYR A 134 -19.00 -9.91 -0.46
CA TYR A 134 -19.80 -10.37 -1.59
C TYR A 134 -19.20 -11.58 -2.30
N ASN A 135 -17.90 -11.55 -2.61
CA ASN A 135 -17.28 -12.56 -3.47
C ASN A 135 -16.76 -13.77 -2.68
N LYS A 136 -16.25 -13.56 -1.45
CA LYS A 136 -15.71 -14.67 -0.64
C LYS A 136 -16.73 -15.24 0.34
N LYS A 137 -17.47 -14.40 1.06
CA LYS A 137 -18.45 -14.83 2.05
C LYS A 137 -19.86 -15.02 1.50
N HIS A 138 -20.15 -14.48 0.32
CA HIS A 138 -21.50 -14.45 -0.27
C HIS A 138 -22.54 -13.81 0.65
N GLN A 139 -22.14 -12.82 1.43
CA GLN A 139 -22.95 -12.06 2.37
C GLN A 139 -23.18 -10.64 1.87
N THR A 140 -24.44 -10.22 1.84
CA THR A 140 -24.81 -8.83 1.51
C THR A 140 -24.53 -7.93 2.72
N VAL A 141 -23.83 -6.82 2.50
CA VAL A 141 -23.52 -5.83 3.54
C VAL A 141 -23.70 -4.41 3.03
N GLU A 142 -23.96 -3.48 3.94
CA GLU A 142 -23.91 -2.05 3.65
C GLU A 142 -22.50 -1.50 3.97
N ILE A 143 -21.81 -0.96 2.97
CA ILE A 143 -20.47 -0.40 3.17
C ILE A 143 -20.55 1.08 3.50
N VAL A 144 -20.06 1.45 4.68
CA VAL A 144 -19.94 2.84 5.15
C VAL A 144 -18.49 3.29 4.98
N LYS A 145 -18.23 4.11 3.96
CA LYS A 145 -16.87 4.62 3.70
C LYS A 145 -16.49 5.69 4.72
N LEU A 146 -15.36 5.50 5.39
CA LEU A 146 -14.69 6.48 6.25
C LEU A 146 -13.28 6.75 5.73
N ASN A 147 -12.68 7.89 6.12
CA ASN A 147 -11.33 8.27 5.69
C ASN A 147 -10.24 7.92 6.72
N GLY A 148 -10.62 7.48 7.91
CA GLY A 148 -9.73 7.07 9.01
C GLY A 148 -10.50 6.95 10.31
N SER A 149 -9.82 6.53 11.39
CA SER A 149 -10.41 6.29 12.72
C SER A 149 -11.68 5.43 12.66
N VAL A 150 -11.62 4.40 11.85
CA VAL A 150 -12.80 3.55 11.56
C VAL A 150 -13.26 2.78 12.79
N GLU A 151 -12.39 2.57 13.78
CA GLU A 151 -12.68 1.94 15.07
C GLU A 151 -13.78 2.66 15.85
N LEU A 152 -13.96 3.94 15.59
CA LEU A 152 -15.04 4.74 16.21
C LEU A 152 -16.44 4.27 15.76
N ALA A 153 -16.55 3.77 14.54
CA ALA A 153 -17.85 3.46 13.93
C ALA A 153 -18.70 2.45 14.73
N PRO A 154 -18.16 1.30 15.18
CA PRO A 154 -18.93 0.39 16.04
C PRO A 154 -19.25 0.99 17.40
N ILE A 155 -18.39 1.81 17.96
CA ILE A 155 -18.56 2.40 19.29
C ILE A 155 -19.74 3.37 19.33
N VAL A 156 -19.90 4.15 18.25
CA VAL A 156 -21.01 5.12 18.12
C VAL A 156 -22.25 4.54 17.43
N GLY A 157 -22.26 3.24 17.12
CA GLY A 157 -23.41 2.57 16.48
C GLY A 157 -23.60 2.89 15.00
N LEU A 158 -22.55 3.37 14.30
CA LEU A 158 -22.58 3.62 12.86
C LEU A 158 -22.48 2.33 12.04
N SER A 159 -21.77 1.33 12.53
CA SER A 159 -21.63 0.01 11.90
C SER A 159 -21.53 -1.09 12.94
N GLU A 160 -21.80 -2.32 12.55
CA GLU A 160 -21.65 -3.50 13.41
C GLU A 160 -20.20 -3.96 13.47
N VAL A 161 -19.48 -3.85 12.35
CA VAL A 161 -18.07 -4.25 12.21
C VAL A 161 -17.32 -3.25 11.35
N ILE A 162 -15.99 -3.39 11.34
CA ILE A 162 -15.08 -2.63 10.46
C ILE A 162 -14.24 -3.58 9.61
N VAL A 163 -13.77 -3.09 8.48
CA VAL A 163 -12.66 -3.69 7.72
C VAL A 163 -11.50 -2.71 7.73
N ASP A 164 -10.41 -3.10 8.36
CA ASP A 164 -9.22 -2.24 8.49
C ASP A 164 -7.92 -3.03 8.61
N ILE A 165 -6.81 -2.31 8.52
CA ILE A 165 -5.46 -2.83 8.72
C ILE A 165 -5.20 -3.03 10.22
N VAL A 166 -4.68 -4.20 10.56
CA VAL A 166 -4.26 -4.54 11.91
C VAL A 166 -2.79 -4.95 11.91
N GLU A 167 -1.94 -4.20 12.59
CA GLU A 167 -0.53 -4.54 12.82
C GLU A 167 -0.40 -5.35 14.12
N THR A 168 -0.65 -4.74 15.27
CA THR A 168 -0.58 -5.38 16.60
C THR A 168 -1.94 -5.66 17.22
N GLY A 169 -2.96 -4.94 16.83
CA GLY A 169 -4.31 -4.99 17.42
C GLY A 169 -4.47 -4.19 18.72
N SER A 170 -3.46 -3.45 19.17
CA SER A 170 -3.53 -2.66 20.40
C SER A 170 -4.66 -1.62 20.36
N THR A 171 -4.78 -0.88 19.26
CA THR A 171 -5.86 0.12 19.08
C THR A 171 -7.24 -0.51 19.20
N LEU A 172 -7.45 -1.68 18.60
CA LEU A 172 -8.72 -2.41 18.71
C LEU A 172 -9.02 -2.74 20.17
N LYS A 173 -8.04 -3.35 20.85
CA LYS A 173 -8.18 -3.79 22.25
C LYS A 173 -8.47 -2.63 23.21
N GLU A 174 -7.79 -1.51 23.05
CA GLU A 174 -8.01 -0.29 23.86
C GLU A 174 -9.45 0.26 23.69
N ASN A 175 -10.08 -0.01 22.56
CA ASN A 175 -11.43 0.42 22.25
C ASN A 175 -12.51 -0.67 22.41
N GLY A 176 -12.18 -1.80 23.07
CA GLY A 176 -13.14 -2.89 23.31
C GLY A 176 -13.50 -3.67 22.04
N LEU A 177 -12.67 -3.59 21.02
CA LEU A 177 -12.84 -4.32 19.76
C LEU A 177 -11.81 -5.44 19.67
N GLU A 178 -12.12 -6.44 18.85
CA GLU A 178 -11.20 -7.55 18.56
C GLU A 178 -11.22 -7.92 17.09
N VAL A 179 -10.19 -8.62 16.63
CA VAL A 179 -10.18 -9.23 15.30
C VAL A 179 -11.18 -10.38 15.30
N LEU A 180 -12.14 -10.30 14.40
CA LEU A 180 -13.17 -11.33 14.21
C LEU A 180 -12.78 -12.32 13.11
N GLU A 181 -12.24 -11.81 11.98
CA GLU A 181 -11.79 -12.60 10.84
C GLU A 181 -10.57 -11.94 10.20
N GLU A 182 -9.67 -12.74 9.65
CA GLU A 182 -8.54 -12.27 8.85
C GLU A 182 -8.85 -12.40 7.36
N ILE A 183 -8.67 -11.32 6.60
CA ILE A 183 -8.97 -11.27 5.17
C ILE A 183 -7.75 -11.70 4.35
N CYS A 184 -6.61 -11.01 4.57
CA CYS A 184 -5.35 -11.30 3.90
C CYS A 184 -4.15 -10.64 4.61
N PRO A 185 -2.93 -11.22 4.46
CA PRO A 185 -1.70 -10.56 4.87
C PRO A 185 -1.37 -9.38 3.94
N LEU A 186 -0.71 -8.38 4.47
CA LEU A 186 -0.30 -7.17 3.76
C LEU A 186 1.19 -6.88 3.99
N SER A 187 1.83 -6.31 2.97
CA SER A 187 3.20 -5.80 3.04
C SER A 187 3.45 -4.80 1.91
N ALA A 188 4.59 -4.13 1.96
CA ALA A 188 5.00 -3.22 0.89
C ALA A 188 5.42 -3.97 -0.36
N ARG A 189 5.05 -3.44 -1.51
CA ARG A 189 5.28 -4.01 -2.84
C ARG A 189 6.00 -3.03 -3.74
N VAL A 190 6.87 -3.56 -4.60
CA VAL A 190 7.36 -2.83 -5.77
C VAL A 190 6.39 -3.07 -6.90
N VAL A 191 5.90 -1.98 -7.48
CA VAL A 191 4.99 -1.98 -8.62
C VAL A 191 5.62 -1.25 -9.80
N VAL A 192 5.28 -1.65 -11.02
CA VAL A 192 5.91 -1.15 -12.25
C VAL A 192 4.84 -0.83 -13.29
N ASN A 193 5.05 0.24 -14.05
CA ASN A 193 4.26 0.56 -15.22
C ASN A 193 4.50 -0.48 -16.34
N GLU A 194 3.43 -0.96 -16.97
CA GLU A 194 3.53 -2.01 -18.00
C GLU A 194 4.37 -1.59 -19.22
N ALA A 195 4.25 -0.35 -19.67
CA ALA A 195 5.03 0.15 -20.81
C ALA A 195 6.50 0.34 -20.42
N SER A 196 6.77 0.91 -19.24
CA SER A 196 8.13 1.08 -18.72
C SER A 196 8.84 -0.27 -18.55
N MET A 197 8.11 -1.31 -18.09
CA MET A 197 8.66 -2.66 -17.96
C MET A 197 9.09 -3.24 -19.32
N LYS A 198 8.44 -2.85 -20.42
CA LYS A 198 8.85 -3.26 -21.78
C LYS A 198 10.02 -2.41 -22.30
N MET A 199 9.95 -1.10 -22.09
CA MET A 199 10.90 -0.14 -22.68
C MET A 199 12.23 -0.05 -21.92
N GLN A 200 12.24 -0.29 -20.60
CA GLN A 200 13.39 -0.17 -19.70
C GLN A 200 13.63 -1.46 -18.92
N ARG A 201 13.33 -2.60 -19.53
CA ARG A 201 13.33 -3.92 -18.88
C ARG A 201 14.62 -4.22 -18.12
N GLU A 202 15.76 -4.00 -18.74
CA GLU A 202 17.07 -4.33 -18.15
C GLU A 202 17.31 -3.54 -16.86
N ARG A 203 17.08 -2.21 -16.90
CA ARG A 203 17.26 -1.33 -15.76
C ARG A 203 16.31 -1.67 -14.60
N ILE A 204 15.01 -1.87 -14.92
CA ILE A 204 13.99 -2.20 -13.93
C ILE A 204 14.27 -3.57 -13.31
N THR A 205 14.59 -4.58 -14.15
CA THR A 205 14.90 -5.93 -13.67
C THR A 205 16.14 -5.94 -12.79
N LYS A 206 17.17 -5.13 -13.12
CA LYS A 206 18.36 -4.99 -12.28
C LYS A 206 18.00 -4.44 -10.90
N ILE A 207 17.25 -3.33 -10.81
CA ILE A 207 16.82 -2.74 -9.54
C ILE A 207 16.01 -3.76 -8.71
N VAL A 208 15.06 -4.45 -9.32
CA VAL A 208 14.24 -5.45 -8.63
C VAL A 208 15.09 -6.61 -8.11
N LYS A 209 16.08 -7.07 -8.90
CA LYS A 209 16.99 -8.14 -8.50
C LYS A 209 17.90 -7.71 -7.35
N ASP A 210 18.46 -6.51 -7.42
CA ASP A 210 19.34 -5.96 -6.38
C ASP A 210 18.58 -5.78 -5.06
N LEU A 211 17.33 -5.25 -5.11
CA LEU A 211 16.44 -5.17 -3.95
C LEU A 211 16.13 -6.55 -3.37
N LYS A 212 15.84 -7.55 -4.22
CA LYS A 212 15.56 -8.92 -3.77
C LYS A 212 16.78 -9.55 -3.08
N GLN A 213 17.98 -9.26 -3.55
CA GLN A 213 19.21 -9.72 -2.93
C GLN A 213 19.41 -9.09 -1.56
N ALA A 214 19.26 -7.76 -1.44
CA ALA A 214 19.37 -7.04 -0.18
C ALA A 214 18.35 -7.46 0.90
N LEU A 215 17.20 -8.01 0.50
CA LEU A 215 16.20 -8.57 1.42
C LEU A 215 16.57 -9.94 2.00
N ASN A 216 17.54 -10.64 1.39
CA ASN A 216 17.97 -11.97 1.81
C ASN A 216 19.30 -11.96 2.60
N GLU A 217 19.92 -10.80 2.76
CA GLU A 217 21.09 -10.53 3.60
C GLU A 217 20.66 -10.03 4.99
#